data_56345fd473b61f81afcf2710209ce1cf
#
_entry.id   56345fd473b61f81afcf2710209ce1cf
#
_cell.length_a   1.000
_cell.length_b   1.000
_cell.length_c   1.000
_cell.angle_alpha   90.00
_cell.angle_beta   90.00
_cell.angle_gamma   90.00
#
_symmetry.space_group_name_H-M   'P 1'
#
loop_
_entity.id
_entity.type
_entity.pdbx_description
1 polymer ?
#
loop_
_entity_poly.entity_id
_entity_poly.type
_entity_poly.pdbx_seq_one_letter_code
_entity_poly.pdbx_strand_id
1 'polypeptide(L)'
;MTQPRRPRGRMAELSFDLRELRDRLYDGGGAERIARQHAQGKLTARERVDLLLDDGEPWLEIGLLVAYDLYDGAAPSAGVVTGVGRVSGREVVIVANDATVKAGSWWPETIPKILRAQEVAMRCRVPILYLVDSAGVNLPYQGGVFPGQYGAARIFYYNSVMRHYLRVPQLAAVMGPCIAGGAYLPALSDVILMVEGTSFMGLGGPNLVKGATGQVVGAEELGGARVHTEVSAVAHYMVESDEACIARLRQLVAELPKSDVVTVRTATPPKRLAYELYDIMPDDHRHPYDTRAVLECILDGEELDEFQPGHAPEMICGTAFLDGHPVGVIANARGMFKNPDGPPRLGGIVYTESARKVAYFIETMNRHETPILFIQDVSGFMVGTEAEHSGIIRAGAEFVEAMATATVPKLVLTLNHASGAGYYAMAGQGFDPDFILSLPTGRMGVMEGESAVMALFSAQIERLK
;
A
#
# COMPACT_ATOMS: atom_id res chain seq x y z
N MET A 1 -24.78 -15.51 24.88
CA MET A 1 -23.79 -15.10 23.87
C MET A 1 -23.08 -16.38 23.42
N THR A 2 -23.41 -16.89 22.24
CA THR A 2 -22.72 -18.06 21.63
C THR A 2 -21.29 -17.62 21.29
N GLN A 3 -20.31 -18.36 21.78
CA GLN A 3 -18.91 -18.14 21.38
C GLN A 3 -18.82 -18.16 19.85
N PRO A 4 -18.13 -17.18 19.22
CA PRO A 4 -17.97 -17.18 17.79
C PRO A 4 -17.31 -18.50 17.37
N ARG A 5 -17.94 -19.19 16.41
CA ARG A 5 -17.38 -20.41 15.81
C ARG A 5 -15.98 -20.09 15.29
N ARG A 6 -14.98 -20.91 15.65
CA ARG A 6 -13.66 -20.76 15.04
C ARG A 6 -13.80 -20.95 13.53
N PRO A 7 -13.32 -20.00 12.72
CA PRO A 7 -13.35 -20.15 11.27
C PRO A 7 -12.60 -21.43 10.86
N ARG A 8 -13.07 -22.10 9.81
CA ARG A 8 -12.52 -23.33 9.27
C ARG A 8 -12.30 -23.15 7.78
N GLY A 9 -11.53 -24.07 7.18
CA GLY A 9 -11.27 -24.08 5.75
C GLY A 9 -10.00 -23.35 5.36
N ARG A 10 -9.69 -23.37 4.08
CA ARG A 10 -8.41 -22.89 3.51
C ARG A 10 -8.14 -21.42 3.81
N MET A 11 -9.15 -20.56 3.69
CA MET A 11 -8.99 -19.13 3.98
C MET A 11 -8.63 -18.89 5.45
N ALA A 12 -9.21 -19.67 6.38
CA ALA A 12 -8.91 -19.56 7.80
C ALA A 12 -7.46 -19.96 8.11
N GLU A 13 -6.97 -21.04 7.49
CA GLU A 13 -5.57 -21.47 7.59
C GLU A 13 -4.63 -20.38 7.07
N LEU A 14 -4.85 -19.88 5.85
CA LEU A 14 -4.03 -18.82 5.26
C LEU A 14 -4.08 -17.52 6.08
N SER A 15 -5.22 -17.19 6.67
CA SER A 15 -5.35 -16.01 7.55
C SER A 15 -4.60 -16.20 8.86
N PHE A 16 -4.50 -17.43 9.36
CA PHE A 16 -3.69 -17.75 10.53
C PHE A 16 -2.19 -17.61 10.21
N ASP A 17 -1.73 -18.23 9.11
CA ASP A 17 -0.34 -18.16 8.66
C ASP A 17 0.09 -16.69 8.41
N LEU A 18 -0.79 -15.90 7.80
CA LEU A 18 -0.54 -14.47 7.56
C LEU A 18 -0.42 -13.69 8.88
N ARG A 19 -1.24 -14.00 9.89
CA ARG A 19 -1.14 -13.34 11.20
C ARG A 19 0.17 -13.68 11.89
N GLU A 20 0.57 -14.95 11.92
CA GLU A 20 1.87 -15.34 12.48
C GLU A 20 3.04 -14.67 11.76
N LEU A 21 2.95 -14.54 10.42
CA LEU A 21 3.94 -13.79 9.64
C LEU A 21 3.96 -12.31 10.01
N ARG A 22 2.79 -11.68 10.13
CA ARG A 22 2.69 -10.28 10.56
C ARG A 22 3.32 -10.07 11.92
N ASP A 23 3.00 -10.90 12.90
CA ASP A 23 3.54 -10.78 14.26
C ASP A 23 5.07 -10.86 14.24
N ARG A 24 5.66 -11.79 13.47
CA ARG A 24 7.12 -11.86 13.28
C ARG A 24 7.71 -10.60 12.63
N LEU A 25 7.03 -10.01 11.65
CA LEU A 25 7.51 -8.80 10.98
C LEU A 25 7.37 -7.57 11.86
N TYR A 26 6.39 -7.55 12.76
CA TYR A 26 6.24 -6.48 13.76
C TYR A 26 7.38 -6.45 14.77
N ASP A 27 8.04 -7.56 15.05
CA ASP A 27 9.23 -7.61 15.91
C ASP A 27 10.46 -6.94 15.27
N GLY A 28 10.38 -6.51 14.00
CA GLY A 28 11.46 -5.83 13.30
C GLY A 28 12.78 -6.58 13.38
N GLY A 29 13.81 -5.97 13.97
CA GLY A 29 15.11 -6.58 14.17
C GLY A 29 15.19 -7.59 15.32
N GLY A 30 14.07 -7.82 16.05
CA GLY A 30 13.95 -8.78 17.15
C GLY A 30 14.31 -8.21 18.52
N ALA A 31 13.95 -8.96 19.56
CA ALA A 31 13.95 -8.52 20.95
C ALA A 31 15.32 -7.95 21.44
N GLU A 32 16.44 -8.55 21.03
CA GLU A 32 17.77 -8.05 21.43
C GLU A 32 18.05 -6.65 20.90
N ARG A 33 17.65 -6.36 19.66
CA ARG A 33 17.86 -5.04 19.04
C ARG A 33 16.89 -4.01 19.58
N ILE A 34 15.66 -4.41 19.88
CA ILE A 34 14.66 -3.59 20.58
C ILE A 34 15.22 -3.18 21.94
N ALA A 35 15.68 -4.15 22.75
CA ALA A 35 16.28 -3.86 24.05
C ALA A 35 17.49 -2.91 23.98
N ARG A 36 18.26 -2.98 22.89
CA ARG A 36 19.40 -2.07 22.64
C ARG A 36 18.95 -0.65 22.32
N GLN A 37 17.83 -0.46 21.61
CA GLN A 37 17.22 0.86 21.38
C GLN A 37 16.76 1.47 22.71
N HIS A 38 16.03 0.70 23.53
CA HIS A 38 15.57 1.16 24.84
C HIS A 38 16.74 1.52 25.78
N ALA A 39 17.83 0.73 25.77
CA ALA A 39 19.02 1.04 26.54
C ALA A 39 19.72 2.36 26.14
N GLN A 40 19.44 2.89 24.95
CA GLN A 40 19.89 4.20 24.48
C GLN A 40 18.88 5.33 24.79
N GLY A 41 17.80 5.04 25.49
CA GLY A 41 16.72 6.00 25.76
C GLY A 41 15.85 6.31 24.54
N LYS A 42 15.82 5.41 23.53
CA LYS A 42 15.09 5.59 22.27
C LYS A 42 13.93 4.61 22.18
N LEU A 43 12.84 5.06 21.62
CA LEU A 43 11.72 4.20 21.20
C LEU A 43 12.02 3.50 19.86
N THR A 44 11.38 2.36 19.64
CA THR A 44 11.37 1.73 18.31
C THR A 44 10.49 2.52 17.33
N ALA A 45 10.64 2.27 16.03
CA ALA A 45 9.81 2.91 15.01
C ALA A 45 8.31 2.68 15.25
N ARG A 46 7.92 1.47 15.67
CA ARG A 46 6.51 1.14 15.93
C ARG A 46 5.98 1.84 17.18
N GLU A 47 6.73 1.87 18.28
CA GLU A 47 6.37 2.62 19.49
C GLU A 47 6.21 4.12 19.20
N ARG A 48 7.09 4.69 18.36
CA ARG A 48 6.97 6.08 17.90
C ARG A 48 5.69 6.30 17.08
N VAL A 49 5.36 5.38 16.19
CA VAL A 49 4.11 5.44 15.39
C VAL A 49 2.90 5.30 16.29
N ASP A 50 2.89 4.35 17.22
CA ASP A 50 1.77 4.12 18.15
C ASP A 50 1.49 5.34 19.02
N LEU A 51 2.55 6.02 19.56
CA LEU A 51 2.41 7.27 20.31
C LEU A 51 1.98 8.46 19.46
N LEU A 52 2.28 8.44 18.17
CA LEU A 52 1.94 9.53 17.25
C LEU A 52 0.48 9.48 16.83
N LEU A 53 -0.09 8.28 16.65
CA LEU A 53 -1.47 8.07 16.23
C LEU A 53 -2.49 8.49 17.30
N ASP A 54 -3.68 8.82 16.87
CA ASP A 54 -4.82 9.07 17.75
C ASP A 54 -5.37 7.74 18.27
N ASP A 55 -5.71 7.69 19.56
CA ASP A 55 -6.20 6.48 20.22
C ASP A 55 -7.50 5.98 19.58
N GLY A 56 -7.53 4.69 19.26
CA GLY A 56 -8.71 4.03 18.70
C GLY A 56 -8.99 4.30 17.23
N GLU A 57 -8.18 5.12 16.58
CA GLU A 57 -8.30 5.40 15.15
C GLU A 57 -7.59 4.33 14.30
N PRO A 58 -8.09 4.04 13.08
CA PRO A 58 -7.52 3.03 12.22
C PRO A 58 -6.12 3.41 11.74
N TRP A 59 -5.23 2.41 11.68
CA TRP A 59 -3.92 2.48 11.06
C TRP A 59 -3.84 1.55 9.84
N LEU A 60 -3.63 2.11 8.67
CA LEU A 60 -3.40 1.36 7.44
C LEU A 60 -1.90 1.27 7.16
N GLU A 61 -1.25 0.22 7.62
CA GLU A 61 0.16 -0.03 7.29
C GLU A 61 0.31 -0.43 5.82
N ILE A 62 1.21 0.24 5.11
CA ILE A 62 1.50 0.01 3.69
C ILE A 62 2.79 -0.81 3.57
N GLY A 63 2.74 -1.92 2.85
CA GLY A 63 3.93 -2.68 2.48
C GLY A 63 4.61 -3.41 3.64
N LEU A 64 3.87 -3.90 4.64
CA LEU A 64 4.44 -4.72 5.72
C LEU A 64 5.25 -5.92 5.21
N LEU A 65 4.79 -6.56 4.13
CA LEU A 65 5.43 -7.73 3.53
C LEU A 65 6.56 -7.40 2.54
N VAL A 66 6.89 -6.13 2.35
CA VAL A 66 7.99 -5.73 1.45
C VAL A 66 9.31 -6.29 1.97
N ALA A 67 10.11 -6.86 1.06
CA ALA A 67 11.33 -7.60 1.34
C ALA A 67 11.15 -8.88 2.19
N TYR A 68 9.90 -9.37 2.32
CA TYR A 68 9.66 -10.67 2.92
C TYR A 68 10.43 -11.76 2.17
N ASP A 69 11.13 -12.60 2.94
CA ASP A 69 11.95 -13.71 2.44
C ASP A 69 13.13 -13.28 1.52
N LEU A 70 13.47 -11.99 1.48
CA LEU A 70 14.71 -11.52 0.88
C LEU A 70 15.81 -11.37 1.92
N TYR A 71 17.07 -11.46 1.48
CA TYR A 71 18.26 -11.24 2.33
C TYR A 71 18.31 -12.16 3.55
N ASP A 72 17.87 -13.41 3.41
CA ASP A 72 17.76 -14.39 4.50
C ASP A 72 16.94 -13.84 5.71
N GLY A 73 15.91 -13.05 5.42
CA GLY A 73 15.05 -12.43 6.42
C GLY A 73 15.68 -11.24 7.16
N ALA A 74 16.83 -10.72 6.72
CA ALA A 74 17.53 -9.63 7.42
C ALA A 74 16.90 -8.23 7.24
N ALA A 75 15.90 -8.09 6.37
CA ALA A 75 15.26 -6.82 6.04
C ALA A 75 13.73 -6.85 6.24
N PRO A 76 13.21 -7.22 7.43
CA PRO A 76 11.76 -7.21 7.66
C PRO A 76 11.17 -5.84 7.34
N SER A 77 10.05 -5.84 6.61
CA SER A 77 9.38 -4.62 6.13
C SER A 77 10.30 -3.63 5.42
N ALA A 78 11.40 -4.12 4.80
CA ALA A 78 12.45 -3.30 4.18
C ALA A 78 13.09 -2.26 5.13
N GLY A 79 13.09 -2.48 6.45
CA GLY A 79 13.67 -1.60 7.46
C GLY A 79 12.96 -0.24 7.62
N VAL A 80 11.71 -0.12 7.17
CA VAL A 80 10.93 1.11 7.30
C VAL A 80 9.45 0.80 7.49
N VAL A 81 8.81 1.44 8.46
CA VAL A 81 7.36 1.40 8.71
C VAL A 81 6.71 2.54 7.95
N THR A 82 5.72 2.24 7.12
CA THR A 82 4.97 3.24 6.35
C THR A 82 3.48 2.98 6.42
N GLY A 83 2.68 4.02 6.45
CA GLY A 83 1.22 3.87 6.45
C GLY A 83 0.46 5.18 6.53
N VAL A 84 -0.85 5.06 6.59
CA VAL A 84 -1.79 6.17 6.76
C VAL A 84 -2.51 5.99 8.09
N GLY A 85 -2.60 7.06 8.85
CA GLY A 85 -3.32 7.08 10.12
C GLY A 85 -3.78 8.48 10.48
N ARG A 86 -4.39 8.63 11.64
CA ARG A 86 -4.88 9.92 12.12
C ARG A 86 -4.02 10.44 13.25
N VAL A 87 -3.62 11.71 13.15
CA VAL A 87 -2.83 12.44 14.13
C VAL A 87 -3.50 13.78 14.41
N SER A 88 -3.88 14.02 15.66
CA SER A 88 -4.61 15.24 16.06
C SER A 88 -5.85 15.51 15.21
N GLY A 89 -6.62 14.43 14.91
CA GLY A 89 -7.86 14.49 14.13
C GLY A 89 -7.66 14.64 12.61
N ARG A 90 -6.43 14.48 12.11
CA ARG A 90 -6.09 14.68 10.70
C ARG A 90 -5.43 13.44 10.11
N GLU A 91 -5.85 13.03 8.92
CA GLU A 91 -5.18 11.99 8.16
C GLU A 91 -3.77 12.45 7.76
N VAL A 92 -2.79 11.58 7.97
CA VAL A 92 -1.39 11.80 7.64
C VAL A 92 -0.76 10.52 7.10
N VAL A 93 0.25 10.69 6.26
CA VAL A 93 1.16 9.59 5.91
C VAL A 93 2.34 9.61 6.86
N ILE A 94 2.75 8.44 7.35
CA ILE A 94 3.90 8.29 8.24
C ILE A 94 4.95 7.41 7.56
N VAL A 95 6.22 7.82 7.64
CA VAL A 95 7.40 7.07 7.22
C VAL A 95 8.37 7.04 8.39
N ALA A 96 8.61 5.88 8.99
CA ALA A 96 9.47 5.72 10.16
C ALA A 96 10.57 4.69 9.89
N ASN A 97 11.83 5.09 9.92
CA ASN A 97 12.95 4.16 9.79
C ASN A 97 13.01 3.23 11.01
N ASP A 98 13.11 1.93 10.77
CA ASP A 98 13.28 0.96 11.84
C ASP A 98 14.76 0.73 12.16
N ALA A 99 15.25 1.42 13.17
CA ALA A 99 16.65 1.34 13.62
C ALA A 99 17.02 -0.06 14.16
N THR A 100 16.04 -0.89 14.51
CA THR A 100 16.28 -2.29 14.88
C THR A 100 16.70 -3.15 13.69
N VAL A 101 16.34 -2.74 12.47
CA VAL A 101 16.68 -3.41 11.22
C VAL A 101 17.91 -2.75 10.60
N LYS A 102 19.08 -3.34 10.83
CA LYS A 102 20.38 -2.86 10.29
C LYS A 102 20.62 -1.35 10.54
N ALA A 103 20.28 -0.86 11.74
CA ALA A 103 20.38 0.56 12.11
C ALA A 103 19.60 1.49 11.16
N GLY A 104 18.42 1.07 10.69
CA GLY A 104 17.57 1.83 9.78
C GLY A 104 18.16 2.05 8.39
N SER A 105 19.15 1.26 7.99
CA SER A 105 19.79 1.40 6.68
C SER A 105 18.83 1.13 5.53
N TRP A 106 19.02 1.84 4.42
CA TRP A 106 18.21 1.69 3.22
C TRP A 106 18.65 0.48 2.39
N TRP A 107 17.74 -0.44 2.20
CA TRP A 107 17.82 -1.56 1.28
C TRP A 107 17.24 -1.19 -0.09
N PRO A 108 17.45 -1.98 -1.15
CA PRO A 108 16.81 -1.73 -2.44
C PRO A 108 15.31 -1.52 -2.35
N GLU A 109 14.61 -2.32 -1.53
CA GLU A 109 13.15 -2.28 -1.35
C GLU A 109 12.68 -1.14 -0.43
N THR A 110 13.57 -0.58 0.40
CA THR A 110 13.25 0.60 1.22
C THR A 110 12.84 1.79 0.34
N ILE A 111 13.54 1.97 -0.79
CA ILE A 111 13.31 3.11 -1.69
C ILE A 111 11.89 3.09 -2.28
N PRO A 112 11.46 2.05 -3.02
CA PRO A 112 10.11 2.02 -3.58
C PRO A 112 9.03 2.06 -2.50
N LYS A 113 9.28 1.53 -1.30
CA LYS A 113 8.35 1.61 -0.18
C LYS A 113 8.15 3.05 0.32
N ILE A 114 9.24 3.82 0.47
CA ILE A 114 9.17 5.25 0.82
C ILE A 114 8.50 6.04 -0.32
N LEU A 115 8.88 5.79 -1.58
CA LEU A 115 8.26 6.44 -2.73
C LEU A 115 6.76 6.20 -2.78
N ARG A 116 6.32 4.97 -2.48
CA ARG A 116 4.89 4.64 -2.41
C ARG A 116 4.16 5.46 -1.33
N ALA A 117 4.75 5.62 -0.15
CA ALA A 117 4.20 6.47 0.91
C ALA A 117 4.11 7.95 0.46
N GLN A 118 5.15 8.47 -0.19
CA GLN A 118 5.13 9.82 -0.75
C GLN A 118 4.07 9.99 -1.84
N GLU A 119 3.88 9.00 -2.71
CA GLU A 119 2.83 9.00 -3.73
C GLU A 119 1.43 9.06 -3.11
N VAL A 120 1.17 8.33 -2.03
CA VAL A 120 -0.08 8.42 -1.28
C VAL A 120 -0.27 9.85 -0.76
N ALA A 121 0.74 10.44 -0.10
CA ALA A 121 0.66 11.81 0.39
C ALA A 121 0.38 12.82 -0.74
N MET A 122 1.04 12.66 -1.88
CA MET A 122 0.85 13.53 -3.05
C MET A 122 -0.55 13.41 -3.65
N ARG A 123 -1.08 12.20 -3.78
CA ARG A 123 -2.41 11.95 -4.38
C ARG A 123 -3.53 12.41 -3.46
N CYS A 124 -3.45 12.03 -2.18
CA CYS A 124 -4.47 12.36 -1.19
C CYS A 124 -4.36 13.81 -0.65
N ARG A 125 -3.27 14.52 -0.96
CA ARG A 125 -2.99 15.88 -0.45
C ARG A 125 -2.99 15.94 1.09
N VAL A 126 -2.54 14.88 1.75
CA VAL A 126 -2.41 14.79 3.20
C VAL A 126 -0.97 15.02 3.64
N PRO A 127 -0.75 15.58 4.84
CA PRO A 127 0.59 15.78 5.37
C PRO A 127 1.39 14.47 5.45
N ILE A 128 2.71 14.56 5.29
CA ILE A 128 3.61 13.43 5.48
C ILE A 128 4.59 13.71 6.63
N LEU A 129 4.72 12.73 7.53
CA LEU A 129 5.57 12.80 8.71
C LEU A 129 6.71 11.79 8.56
N TYR A 130 7.94 12.26 8.68
CA TYR A 130 9.13 11.42 8.62
C TYR A 130 9.75 11.29 10.02
N LEU A 131 9.81 10.06 10.55
CA LEU A 131 10.51 9.71 11.78
C LEU A 131 11.86 9.09 11.38
N VAL A 132 12.89 9.91 11.36
CA VAL A 132 14.18 9.56 10.75
C VAL A 132 15.14 9.00 11.79
N ASP A 133 15.58 7.77 11.56
CA ASP A 133 16.57 7.07 12.39
C ASP A 133 17.31 6.06 11.49
N SER A 134 18.25 6.55 10.67
CA SER A 134 18.87 5.77 9.59
C SER A 134 20.37 6.01 9.46
N ALA A 135 21.12 4.92 9.44
CA ALA A 135 22.55 4.94 9.14
C ALA A 135 22.88 5.19 7.65
N GLY A 136 21.89 5.50 6.81
CA GLY A 136 22.06 5.74 5.38
C GLY A 136 21.96 4.47 4.55
N VAL A 137 22.63 4.44 3.39
CA VAL A 137 22.54 3.32 2.43
C VAL A 137 23.25 2.07 2.97
N ASN A 138 22.61 0.91 2.84
CA ASN A 138 23.24 -0.38 3.08
C ASN A 138 24.26 -0.66 1.96
N LEU A 139 25.52 -0.31 2.18
CA LEU A 139 26.56 -0.26 1.16
C LEU A 139 26.74 -1.54 0.32
N PRO A 140 26.65 -2.77 0.88
CA PRO A 140 26.70 -3.98 0.06
C PRO A 140 25.63 -4.04 -1.04
N TYR A 141 24.49 -3.36 -0.85
CA TYR A 141 23.36 -3.35 -1.76
C TYR A 141 23.14 -2.00 -2.46
N GLN A 142 24.13 -1.10 -2.42
CA GLN A 142 24.03 0.26 -2.97
C GLN A 142 23.60 0.31 -4.43
N GLY A 143 23.92 -0.72 -5.22
CA GLY A 143 23.54 -0.80 -6.62
C GLY A 143 22.04 -0.82 -6.88
N GLY A 144 21.25 -1.31 -5.92
CA GLY A 144 19.78 -1.28 -5.96
C GLY A 144 19.15 -0.07 -5.26
N VAL A 145 19.95 0.72 -4.53
CA VAL A 145 19.47 1.89 -3.77
C VAL A 145 19.75 3.19 -4.51
N PHE A 146 21.01 3.38 -4.97
CA PHE A 146 21.50 4.68 -5.41
C PHE A 146 21.11 5.04 -6.84
N PRO A 147 21.31 4.19 -7.87
CA PRO A 147 21.11 4.57 -9.26
C PRO A 147 19.63 4.44 -9.70
N GLY A 148 19.37 5.00 -10.87
CA GLY A 148 18.11 4.81 -11.57
C GLY A 148 17.05 5.86 -11.29
N GLN A 149 16.03 5.87 -12.15
CA GLN A 149 14.93 6.84 -12.10
C GLN A 149 14.12 6.75 -10.78
N TYR A 150 14.02 5.55 -10.21
CA TYR A 150 13.33 5.27 -8.95
C TYR A 150 14.30 4.87 -7.84
N GLY A 151 15.55 5.34 -7.92
CA GLY A 151 16.53 5.24 -6.86
C GLY A 151 16.32 6.30 -5.76
N ALA A 152 17.21 6.33 -4.78
CA ALA A 152 17.11 7.19 -3.59
C ALA A 152 16.88 8.68 -3.90
N ALA A 153 17.46 9.20 -4.99
CA ALA A 153 17.26 10.59 -5.41
C ALA A 153 15.79 10.92 -5.75
N ARG A 154 14.98 9.93 -6.12
CA ARG A 154 13.55 10.14 -6.39
C ARG A 154 12.79 10.57 -5.14
N ILE A 155 13.20 10.14 -3.96
CA ILE A 155 12.65 10.59 -2.67
C ILE A 155 12.78 12.11 -2.55
N PHE A 156 13.96 12.64 -2.83
CA PHE A 156 14.24 14.09 -2.75
C PHE A 156 13.50 14.88 -3.83
N TYR A 157 13.36 14.29 -5.02
CA TYR A 157 12.53 14.86 -6.07
C TYR A 157 11.08 14.98 -5.63
N TYR A 158 10.51 13.93 -5.03
CA TYR A 158 9.15 13.95 -4.52
C TYR A 158 8.97 14.93 -3.34
N ASN A 159 9.94 15.02 -2.41
CA ASN A 159 9.92 16.06 -1.37
C ASN A 159 9.82 17.46 -2.00
N SER A 160 10.63 17.74 -3.02
CA SER A 160 10.65 19.04 -3.70
C SER A 160 9.33 19.32 -4.44
N VAL A 161 8.77 18.32 -5.12
CA VAL A 161 7.46 18.42 -5.80
C VAL A 161 6.34 18.67 -4.80
N MET A 162 6.30 17.92 -3.69
CA MET A 162 5.32 18.11 -2.62
C MET A 162 5.38 19.52 -2.04
N ARG A 163 6.57 19.98 -1.73
CA ARG A 163 6.79 21.31 -1.14
C ARG A 163 6.41 22.45 -2.08
N HIS A 164 6.88 22.40 -3.32
CA HIS A 164 6.83 23.54 -4.24
C HIS A 164 5.56 23.62 -5.06
N TYR A 165 5.08 22.48 -5.58
CA TYR A 165 3.94 22.45 -6.50
C TYR A 165 2.66 21.97 -5.82
N LEU A 166 2.74 20.93 -5.00
CA LEU A 166 1.57 20.29 -4.43
C LEU A 166 1.14 20.90 -3.09
N ARG A 167 2.05 21.60 -2.43
CA ARG A 167 1.85 22.22 -1.11
C ARG A 167 1.40 21.19 -0.05
N VAL A 168 1.90 19.98 -0.16
CA VAL A 168 1.70 18.92 0.84
C VAL A 168 2.65 19.19 2.01
N PRO A 169 2.13 19.41 3.23
CA PRO A 169 2.99 19.68 4.39
C PRO A 169 3.88 18.48 4.73
N GLN A 170 5.15 18.75 5.01
CA GLN A 170 6.16 17.75 5.31
C GLN A 170 6.85 18.10 6.63
N LEU A 171 6.71 17.24 7.63
CA LEU A 171 7.36 17.41 8.93
C LEU A 171 8.32 16.25 9.18
N ALA A 172 9.54 16.55 9.57
CA ALA A 172 10.56 15.55 9.84
C ALA A 172 11.03 15.64 11.28
N ALA A 173 11.10 14.50 11.95
CA ALA A 173 11.71 14.33 13.26
C ALA A 173 12.95 13.46 13.14
N VAL A 174 14.13 14.02 13.38
CA VAL A 174 15.38 13.28 13.42
C VAL A 174 15.56 12.75 14.84
N MET A 175 15.38 11.45 15.01
CA MET A 175 15.32 10.77 16.32
C MET A 175 16.48 9.79 16.50
N GLY A 176 17.47 9.86 15.63
CA GLY A 176 18.68 9.04 15.61
C GLY A 176 19.63 9.51 14.53
N PRO A 177 20.56 8.67 14.06
CA PRO A 177 21.42 9.00 12.94
C PRO A 177 20.61 9.34 11.68
N CYS A 178 21.08 10.37 10.97
CA CYS A 178 20.59 10.79 9.65
C CYS A 178 21.81 11.20 8.80
N ILE A 179 22.37 10.25 8.06
CA ILE A 179 23.71 10.37 7.50
C ILE A 179 23.69 10.41 5.97
N ALA A 180 24.64 11.12 5.41
CA ALA A 180 24.91 11.25 3.97
C ALA A 180 23.72 11.81 3.19
N GLY A 181 23.39 11.21 2.03
CA GLY A 181 22.25 11.64 1.23
C GLY A 181 20.91 11.59 1.97
N GLY A 182 20.77 10.71 3.00
CA GLY A 182 19.58 10.65 3.84
C GLY A 182 19.25 11.96 4.56
N ALA A 183 20.24 12.80 4.84
CA ALA A 183 20.07 14.11 5.46
C ALA A 183 19.25 15.10 4.61
N TYR A 184 19.17 14.88 3.30
CA TYR A 184 18.35 15.72 2.42
C TYR A 184 16.85 15.48 2.59
N LEU A 185 16.42 14.29 3.03
CA LEU A 185 15.01 14.03 3.28
C LEU A 185 14.42 15.00 4.33
N PRO A 186 14.96 15.10 5.57
CA PRO A 186 14.51 16.13 6.51
C PRO A 186 14.80 17.55 6.04
N ALA A 187 15.96 17.80 5.42
CA ALA A 187 16.32 19.15 4.96
C ALA A 187 15.39 19.72 3.88
N LEU A 188 14.70 18.87 3.13
CA LEU A 188 13.68 19.24 2.14
C LEU A 188 12.26 19.29 2.74
N SER A 189 12.09 18.92 4.00
CA SER A 189 10.81 19.05 4.71
C SER A 189 10.57 20.50 5.17
N ASP A 190 9.31 20.84 5.48
CA ASP A 190 8.95 22.19 5.89
C ASP A 190 9.34 22.49 7.33
N VAL A 191 9.28 21.47 8.20
CA VAL A 191 9.65 21.57 9.61
C VAL A 191 10.55 20.40 9.98
N ILE A 192 11.61 20.71 10.77
CA ILE A 192 12.57 19.70 11.24
C ILE A 192 12.70 19.83 12.75
N LEU A 193 12.47 18.70 13.45
CA LEU A 193 12.76 18.53 14.87
C LEU A 193 13.97 17.62 15.05
N MET A 194 14.76 17.84 16.08
CA MET A 194 15.88 16.97 16.46
C MET A 194 15.84 16.65 17.94
N VAL A 195 16.07 15.38 18.29
CA VAL A 195 16.12 14.93 19.69
C VAL A 195 17.56 15.14 20.23
N GLU A 196 17.69 15.84 21.33
CA GLU A 196 18.99 16.13 21.97
C GLU A 196 19.67 14.83 22.42
N GLY A 197 20.98 14.73 22.18
CA GLY A 197 21.83 13.64 22.65
C GLY A 197 21.67 12.30 21.92
N THR A 198 20.59 12.08 21.16
CA THR A 198 20.38 10.84 20.41
C THR A 198 20.36 11.04 18.90
N SER A 199 20.03 12.24 18.43
CA SER A 199 19.98 12.56 17.00
C SER A 199 21.31 13.10 16.47
N PHE A 200 21.58 12.79 15.23
CA PHE A 200 22.69 13.32 14.46
C PHE A 200 22.25 13.52 13.01
N MET A 201 22.56 14.66 12.43
CA MET A 201 22.35 14.91 11.01
C MET A 201 23.63 15.46 10.37
N GLY A 202 24.05 14.88 9.23
CA GLY A 202 25.25 15.36 8.54
C GLY A 202 25.56 14.59 7.26
N LEU A 203 26.24 15.24 6.33
CA LEU A 203 26.69 14.62 5.07
C LEU A 203 27.78 13.58 5.30
N GLY A 204 28.49 13.63 6.41
CA GLY A 204 29.47 12.65 6.81
C GLY A 204 29.48 12.48 8.32
N GLY A 205 29.54 11.24 8.79
CA GLY A 205 29.74 10.97 10.20
C GLY A 205 31.19 11.24 10.64
N PRO A 206 31.49 11.26 11.96
CA PRO A 206 32.79 11.57 12.52
C PRO A 206 33.96 10.80 11.89
N ASN A 207 33.76 9.51 11.59
CA ASN A 207 34.78 8.66 10.95
C ASN A 207 35.10 9.07 9.51
N LEU A 208 34.08 9.49 8.75
CA LEU A 208 34.31 9.99 7.39
C LEU A 208 35.01 11.34 7.42
N VAL A 209 34.62 12.24 8.32
CA VAL A 209 35.29 13.54 8.51
C VAL A 209 36.74 13.35 8.89
N LYS A 210 37.05 12.45 9.83
CA LYS A 210 38.43 12.12 10.21
C LYS A 210 39.23 11.60 9.01
N GLY A 211 38.66 10.71 8.22
CA GLY A 211 39.33 10.15 7.03
C GLY A 211 39.55 11.17 5.91
N ALA A 212 38.61 12.08 5.69
CA ALA A 212 38.62 13.04 4.60
C ALA A 212 39.44 14.31 4.92
N THR A 213 39.40 14.79 6.16
CA THR A 213 39.97 16.08 6.55
C THR A 213 41.02 16.00 7.66
N GLY A 214 41.17 14.83 8.30
CA GLY A 214 42.01 14.65 9.47
C GLY A 214 41.42 15.19 10.79
N GLN A 215 40.25 15.86 10.74
CA GLN A 215 39.57 16.42 11.93
C GLN A 215 39.02 15.32 12.81
N VAL A 216 39.31 15.37 14.09
CA VAL A 216 38.72 14.50 15.11
C VAL A 216 37.62 15.28 15.85
N VAL A 217 36.37 14.88 15.66
CA VAL A 217 35.19 15.58 16.21
C VAL A 217 34.15 14.54 16.64
N GLY A 218 33.42 14.82 17.72
CA GLY A 218 32.30 14.00 18.17
C GLY A 218 31.05 14.21 17.31
N ALA A 219 30.13 13.25 17.34
CA ALA A 219 28.86 13.35 16.58
C ALA A 219 28.03 14.57 17.03
N GLU A 220 27.90 14.80 18.32
CA GLU A 220 27.13 15.91 18.89
C GLU A 220 27.72 17.28 18.47
N GLU A 221 29.04 17.41 18.51
CA GLU A 221 29.74 18.62 18.10
C GLU A 221 29.70 18.83 16.57
N LEU A 222 29.69 17.75 15.77
CA LEU A 222 29.68 17.83 14.32
C LEU A 222 28.28 18.17 13.76
N GLY A 223 27.23 17.54 14.28
CA GLY A 223 25.87 17.65 13.72
C GLY A 223 24.77 17.18 14.65
N GLY A 224 24.94 17.40 15.96
CA GLY A 224 23.90 17.15 16.94
C GLY A 224 22.78 18.19 16.90
N ALA A 225 21.75 17.97 17.70
CA ALA A 225 20.54 18.81 17.72
C ALA A 225 20.86 20.29 17.96
N ARG A 226 21.70 20.58 18.95
CA ARG A 226 22.10 21.95 19.29
C ARG A 226 22.82 22.65 18.12
N VAL A 227 23.71 21.95 17.43
CA VAL A 227 24.43 22.52 16.28
C VAL A 227 23.47 22.94 15.20
N HIS A 228 22.47 22.11 14.90
CA HIS A 228 21.53 22.39 13.83
C HIS A 228 20.40 23.35 14.19
N THR A 229 20.12 23.57 15.46
CA THR A 229 19.10 24.54 15.90
C THR A 229 19.70 25.91 16.25
N GLU A 230 20.92 25.96 16.84
CA GLU A 230 21.48 27.20 17.35
C GLU A 230 22.61 27.77 16.46
N VAL A 231 23.30 26.92 15.71
CA VAL A 231 24.50 27.35 14.93
C VAL A 231 24.23 27.39 13.43
N SER A 232 23.81 26.26 12.87
CA SER A 232 23.61 26.16 11.40
C SER A 232 22.19 26.53 10.94
N ALA A 233 21.23 26.60 11.87
CA ALA A 233 19.82 26.88 11.61
C ALA A 233 19.17 25.92 10.58
N VAL A 234 19.66 24.69 10.47
CA VAL A 234 19.10 23.67 9.58
C VAL A 234 17.85 23.07 10.19
N ALA A 235 17.83 22.81 11.50
CA ALA A 235 16.67 22.32 12.24
C ALA A 235 15.93 23.47 12.94
N HIS A 236 14.63 23.30 13.15
CA HIS A 236 13.76 24.34 13.71
C HIS A 236 13.56 24.18 15.21
N TYR A 237 13.51 22.93 15.70
CA TYR A 237 13.22 22.62 17.10
C TYR A 237 14.17 21.55 17.64
N MET A 238 14.73 21.81 18.80
CA MET A 238 15.41 20.82 19.63
C MET A 238 14.45 20.37 20.73
N VAL A 239 14.36 19.07 20.97
CA VAL A 239 13.49 18.44 21.98
C VAL A 239 14.28 17.42 22.79
N GLU A 240 13.86 17.18 24.03
CA GLU A 240 14.64 16.43 25.03
C GLU A 240 14.52 14.90 24.93
N SER A 241 13.46 14.38 24.27
CA SER A 241 13.23 12.93 24.16
C SER A 241 12.38 12.58 22.95
N ASP A 242 12.27 11.28 22.65
CA ASP A 242 11.38 10.75 21.60
C ASP A 242 9.92 11.12 21.89
N GLU A 243 9.47 11.01 23.16
CA GLU A 243 8.09 11.34 23.57
C GLU A 243 7.81 12.85 23.42
N ALA A 244 8.76 13.70 23.83
CA ALA A 244 8.63 15.15 23.65
C ALA A 244 8.59 15.52 22.15
N CYS A 245 9.36 14.80 21.31
CA CYS A 245 9.36 14.98 19.88
C CYS A 245 8.00 14.61 19.25
N ILE A 246 7.44 13.48 19.64
CA ILE A 246 6.11 13.03 19.19
C ILE A 246 5.04 14.02 19.66
N ALA A 247 5.06 14.45 20.91
CA ALA A 247 4.12 15.44 21.41
C ALA A 247 4.18 16.75 20.61
N ARG A 248 5.39 17.22 20.29
CA ARG A 248 5.56 18.43 19.47
C ARG A 248 5.10 18.25 18.03
N LEU A 249 5.35 17.08 17.41
CA LEU A 249 4.83 16.75 16.09
C LEU A 249 3.29 16.80 16.06
N ARG A 250 2.63 16.21 17.07
CA ARG A 250 1.16 16.23 17.20
C ARG A 250 0.63 17.66 17.28
N GLN A 251 1.28 18.55 18.02
CA GLN A 251 0.93 19.96 18.08
C GLN A 251 1.06 20.64 16.71
N LEU A 252 2.19 20.44 16.04
CA LEU A 252 2.44 21.01 14.70
C LEU A 252 1.42 20.54 13.67
N VAL A 253 1.02 19.26 13.72
CA VAL A 253 -0.05 18.73 12.86
C VAL A 253 -1.39 19.40 13.16
N ALA A 254 -1.73 19.63 14.43
CA ALA A 254 -2.95 20.32 14.82
C ALA A 254 -2.99 21.78 14.34
N GLU A 255 -1.83 22.43 14.25
CA GLU A 255 -1.67 23.83 13.79
C GLU A 255 -1.73 23.99 12.27
N LEU A 256 -1.61 22.89 11.49
CA LEU A 256 -1.70 22.96 10.02
C LEU A 256 -3.07 23.52 9.57
N PRO A 257 -3.14 24.23 8.43
CA PRO A 257 -4.40 24.67 7.86
C PRO A 257 -5.38 23.50 7.70
N LYS A 258 -6.66 23.73 7.98
CA LYS A 258 -7.69 22.68 7.78
C LYS A 258 -7.75 22.33 6.30
N SER A 259 -7.75 21.03 6.00
CA SER A 259 -8.13 20.53 4.68
C SER A 259 -9.64 20.63 4.50
N ASP A 260 -10.10 20.76 3.25
CA ASP A 260 -11.52 20.69 2.95
C ASP A 260 -12.04 19.31 3.40
N VAL A 261 -13.01 19.32 4.30
CA VAL A 261 -13.64 18.09 4.80
C VAL A 261 -14.66 17.66 3.75
N VAL A 262 -14.43 16.50 3.15
CA VAL A 262 -15.45 15.87 2.30
C VAL A 262 -16.62 15.46 3.21
N THR A 263 -17.80 16.05 2.98
CA THR A 263 -19.01 15.65 3.71
C THR A 263 -19.48 14.30 3.19
N VAL A 264 -19.41 13.27 4.02
CA VAL A 264 -19.93 11.94 3.73
C VAL A 264 -21.24 11.74 4.49
N ARG A 265 -22.11 10.87 3.99
CA ARG A 265 -23.30 10.46 4.73
C ARG A 265 -22.91 9.56 5.92
N THR A 266 -23.81 9.41 6.88
CA THR A 266 -23.60 8.43 7.95
C THR A 266 -23.55 7.03 7.35
N ALA A 267 -22.47 6.29 7.62
CA ALA A 267 -22.33 4.91 7.20
C ALA A 267 -23.38 4.01 7.85
N THR A 268 -23.84 3.01 7.12
CA THR A 268 -24.69 1.95 7.65
C THR A 268 -23.91 0.63 7.70
N PRO A 269 -24.06 -0.16 8.78
CA PRO A 269 -23.31 -1.43 8.86
C PRO A 269 -23.61 -2.32 7.65
N PRO A 270 -22.61 -3.06 7.13
CA PRO A 270 -22.81 -4.06 6.08
C PRO A 270 -23.92 -5.06 6.43
N LYS A 271 -24.60 -5.60 5.42
CA LYS A 271 -25.66 -6.62 5.62
C LYS A 271 -25.15 -7.90 6.25
N ARG A 272 -23.88 -8.25 5.98
CA ARG A 272 -23.19 -9.42 6.51
C ARG A 272 -21.94 -9.00 7.28
N LEU A 273 -21.57 -9.82 8.23
CA LEU A 273 -20.35 -9.58 9.00
C LEU A 273 -19.13 -10.06 8.23
N ALA A 274 -18.02 -9.34 8.32
CA ALA A 274 -16.78 -9.65 7.59
C ALA A 274 -16.27 -11.09 7.83
N TYR A 275 -16.53 -11.69 9.00
CA TYR A 275 -16.13 -13.06 9.28
C TYR A 275 -16.90 -14.09 8.43
N GLU A 276 -18.07 -13.75 7.86
CA GLU A 276 -18.81 -14.65 6.96
C GLU A 276 -18.06 -14.93 5.65
N LEU A 277 -17.07 -14.10 5.30
CA LEU A 277 -16.15 -14.38 4.19
C LEU A 277 -15.46 -15.74 4.32
N TYR A 278 -15.22 -16.23 5.54
CA TYR A 278 -14.63 -17.56 5.76
C TYR A 278 -15.56 -18.71 5.30
N ASP A 279 -16.88 -18.48 5.34
CA ASP A 279 -17.89 -19.46 4.91
C ASP A 279 -18.27 -19.25 3.43
N ILE A 280 -18.18 -18.03 2.90
CA ILE A 280 -18.51 -17.68 1.52
C ILE A 280 -17.37 -18.12 0.56
N MET A 281 -16.10 -17.88 0.95
CA MET A 281 -14.97 -18.20 0.09
C MET A 281 -14.71 -19.71 0.08
N PRO A 282 -14.67 -20.37 -1.10
CA PRO A 282 -14.49 -21.80 -1.18
C PRO A 282 -13.05 -22.22 -0.84
N ASP A 283 -12.90 -23.43 -0.28
CA ASP A 283 -11.58 -24.03 -0.03
C ASP A 283 -10.82 -24.31 -1.32
N ASP A 284 -11.52 -24.74 -2.37
CA ASP A 284 -10.96 -24.89 -3.71
C ASP A 284 -11.35 -23.68 -4.57
N HIS A 285 -10.35 -22.91 -4.95
CA HIS A 285 -10.51 -21.68 -5.74
C HIS A 285 -11.22 -21.87 -7.09
N ARG A 286 -11.36 -23.10 -7.58
CA ARG A 286 -12.09 -23.44 -8.82
C ARG A 286 -13.60 -23.49 -8.63
N HIS A 287 -14.05 -23.63 -7.38
CA HIS A 287 -15.49 -23.67 -7.08
C HIS A 287 -16.10 -22.27 -7.16
N PRO A 288 -17.32 -22.16 -7.69
CA PRO A 288 -18.05 -20.92 -7.70
C PRO A 288 -18.54 -20.54 -6.29
N TYR A 289 -18.72 -19.25 -6.08
CA TYR A 289 -19.35 -18.67 -4.89
C TYR A 289 -20.18 -17.46 -5.29
N ASP A 290 -21.03 -16.99 -4.38
CA ASP A 290 -21.83 -15.80 -4.61
C ASP A 290 -21.02 -14.53 -4.35
N THR A 291 -20.61 -13.85 -5.42
CA THR A 291 -19.86 -12.59 -5.34
C THR A 291 -20.72 -11.48 -4.69
N ARG A 292 -22.06 -11.50 -4.82
CA ARG A 292 -22.92 -10.52 -4.16
C ARG A 292 -22.89 -10.69 -2.64
N ALA A 293 -22.81 -11.92 -2.15
CA ALA A 293 -22.64 -12.18 -0.71
C ALA A 293 -21.30 -11.61 -0.18
N VAL A 294 -20.25 -11.61 -0.99
CA VAL A 294 -18.98 -10.93 -0.64
C VAL A 294 -19.18 -9.41 -0.58
N LEU A 295 -19.88 -8.83 -1.55
CA LEU A 295 -20.18 -7.38 -1.55
C LEU A 295 -21.00 -6.97 -0.33
N GLU A 296 -21.96 -7.80 0.10
CA GLU A 296 -22.75 -7.59 1.33
C GLU A 296 -21.93 -7.59 2.63
N CYS A 297 -20.70 -8.16 2.61
CA CYS A 297 -19.76 -8.09 3.74
C CYS A 297 -18.93 -6.80 3.75
N ILE A 298 -18.91 -6.04 2.65
CA ILE A 298 -17.97 -4.93 2.43
C ILE A 298 -18.72 -3.59 2.34
N LEU A 299 -19.80 -3.56 1.55
CA LEU A 299 -20.56 -2.35 1.26
C LEU A 299 -21.53 -2.01 2.40
N ASP A 300 -21.88 -0.74 2.51
CA ASP A 300 -22.94 -0.27 3.40
C ASP A 300 -24.24 -1.06 3.17
N GLY A 301 -25.06 -1.21 4.21
CA GLY A 301 -26.21 -2.12 4.27
C GLY A 301 -27.37 -1.85 3.29
N GLU A 302 -27.16 -1.02 2.27
CA GLU A 302 -28.10 -0.81 1.18
C GLU A 302 -27.89 -1.81 0.05
N GLU A 303 -28.86 -1.88 -0.88
CA GLU A 303 -28.69 -2.71 -2.07
C GLU A 303 -27.75 -2.02 -3.07
N LEU A 304 -26.93 -2.84 -3.73
CA LEU A 304 -26.19 -2.39 -4.91
C LEU A 304 -27.19 -2.02 -6.00
N ASP A 305 -27.15 -0.77 -6.46
CA ASP A 305 -27.91 -0.33 -7.64
C ASP A 305 -27.16 -0.82 -8.88
N GLU A 306 -27.55 -2.02 -9.35
CA GLU A 306 -26.81 -2.74 -10.37
C GLU A 306 -27.11 -2.18 -11.77
N PHE A 307 -26.05 -1.73 -12.46
CA PHE A 307 -26.08 -1.27 -13.83
C PHE A 307 -26.19 -2.45 -14.81
N GLN A 308 -27.20 -2.46 -15.67
CA GLN A 308 -27.43 -3.49 -16.69
C GLN A 308 -27.37 -4.94 -16.15
N PRO A 309 -28.16 -5.31 -15.13
CA PRO A 309 -28.06 -6.64 -14.50
C PRO A 309 -28.38 -7.80 -15.47
N GLY A 310 -29.20 -7.57 -16.48
CA GLY A 310 -29.56 -8.56 -17.51
C GLY A 310 -28.54 -8.68 -18.65
N HIS A 311 -27.57 -7.78 -18.76
CA HIS A 311 -26.55 -7.78 -19.82
C HIS A 311 -25.17 -8.10 -19.24
N ALA A 312 -24.48 -9.09 -19.81
CA ALA A 312 -23.16 -9.54 -19.36
C ALA A 312 -23.08 -9.72 -17.82
N PRO A 313 -23.93 -10.61 -17.24
CA PRO A 313 -24.08 -10.76 -15.78
C PRO A 313 -22.86 -11.34 -15.07
N GLU A 314 -21.90 -11.87 -15.81
CA GLU A 314 -20.59 -12.33 -15.31
C GLU A 314 -19.69 -11.16 -14.85
N MET A 315 -20.07 -9.90 -15.22
CA MET A 315 -19.44 -8.68 -14.71
C MET A 315 -20.51 -7.82 -14.02
N ILE A 316 -20.45 -7.76 -12.71
CA ILE A 316 -21.31 -6.89 -11.90
C ILE A 316 -20.75 -5.47 -11.96
N CYS A 317 -21.59 -4.52 -12.35
CA CYS A 317 -21.33 -3.09 -12.27
C CYS A 317 -22.49 -2.44 -11.54
N GLY A 318 -22.24 -1.49 -10.64
CA GLY A 318 -23.32 -0.81 -9.94
C GLY A 318 -22.80 0.27 -9.00
N THR A 319 -23.71 1.05 -8.44
CA THR A 319 -23.38 2.08 -7.45
C THR A 319 -23.81 1.64 -6.07
N ALA A 320 -23.01 1.99 -5.08
CA ALA A 320 -23.23 1.67 -3.67
C ALA A 320 -22.58 2.72 -2.78
N PHE A 321 -22.53 2.43 -1.49
CA PHE A 321 -21.77 3.22 -0.52
C PHE A 321 -20.78 2.33 0.24
N LEU A 322 -19.65 2.90 0.58
CA LEU A 322 -18.61 2.28 1.41
C LEU A 322 -18.22 3.27 2.50
N ASP A 323 -18.55 2.94 3.75
CA ASP A 323 -18.34 3.82 4.91
C ASP A 323 -18.88 5.25 4.69
N GLY A 324 -20.09 5.34 4.12
CA GLY A 324 -20.76 6.60 3.79
C GLY A 324 -20.31 7.29 2.50
N HIS A 325 -19.24 6.83 1.87
CA HIS A 325 -18.74 7.36 0.61
C HIS A 325 -19.43 6.71 -0.59
N PRO A 326 -19.91 7.47 -1.59
CA PRO A 326 -20.43 6.89 -2.82
C PRO A 326 -19.30 6.20 -3.59
N VAL A 327 -19.58 5.02 -4.13
CA VAL A 327 -18.61 4.23 -4.87
C VAL A 327 -19.26 3.49 -6.05
N GLY A 328 -18.61 3.50 -7.21
CA GLY A 328 -18.91 2.59 -8.31
C GLY A 328 -18.23 1.24 -8.03
N VAL A 329 -18.96 0.16 -8.15
CA VAL A 329 -18.47 -1.20 -7.92
C VAL A 329 -18.36 -1.93 -9.25
N ILE A 330 -17.21 -2.55 -9.51
CA ILE A 330 -16.97 -3.45 -10.64
C ILE A 330 -16.46 -4.77 -10.07
N ALA A 331 -17.20 -5.85 -10.25
CA ALA A 331 -16.85 -7.15 -9.67
C ALA A 331 -16.96 -8.29 -10.67
N ASN A 332 -15.99 -9.20 -10.64
CA ASN A 332 -16.08 -10.47 -11.37
C ASN A 332 -17.05 -11.39 -10.61
N ALA A 333 -18.20 -11.70 -11.21
CA ALA A 333 -19.09 -12.72 -10.66
C ALA A 333 -18.52 -14.12 -10.91
N ARG A 334 -18.74 -15.05 -9.97
CA ARG A 334 -18.33 -16.46 -10.11
C ARG A 334 -19.54 -17.33 -10.34
N GLY A 335 -19.40 -18.34 -11.19
CA GLY A 335 -20.49 -19.25 -11.54
C GLY A 335 -20.70 -19.42 -13.04
N MET A 336 -21.88 -19.94 -13.41
CA MET A 336 -22.30 -20.11 -14.80
C MET A 336 -23.50 -19.21 -15.09
N PHE A 337 -23.42 -18.45 -16.14
CA PHE A 337 -24.46 -17.48 -16.55
C PHE A 337 -25.09 -17.88 -17.87
N LYS A 338 -26.40 -17.72 -17.98
CA LYS A 338 -27.12 -17.95 -19.23
C LYS A 338 -26.68 -16.92 -20.28
N ASN A 339 -26.42 -17.42 -21.48
CA ASN A 339 -26.21 -16.61 -22.66
C ASN A 339 -27.33 -16.94 -23.65
N PRO A 340 -28.27 -16.00 -23.95
CA PRO A 340 -29.38 -16.27 -24.86
C PRO A 340 -28.96 -16.67 -26.27
N ASP A 341 -27.82 -16.16 -26.73
CA ASP A 341 -27.34 -16.26 -28.09
C ASP A 341 -26.18 -17.27 -28.28
N GLY A 342 -25.86 -18.06 -27.22
CA GLY A 342 -24.72 -18.95 -27.27
C GLY A 342 -24.56 -19.87 -26.06
N PRO A 343 -23.40 -20.52 -25.94
CA PRO A 343 -23.11 -21.36 -24.79
C PRO A 343 -23.09 -20.56 -23.49
N PRO A 344 -23.36 -21.19 -22.30
CA PRO A 344 -23.28 -20.51 -21.02
C PRO A 344 -21.92 -19.84 -20.81
N ARG A 345 -21.91 -18.66 -20.22
CA ARG A 345 -20.70 -17.92 -19.85
C ARG A 345 -20.19 -18.33 -18.49
N LEU A 346 -18.89 -18.41 -18.35
CA LEU A 346 -18.22 -18.69 -17.10
C LEU A 346 -17.86 -17.38 -16.41
N GLY A 347 -18.14 -17.30 -15.12
CA GLY A 347 -17.71 -16.19 -14.28
C GLY A 347 -16.20 -16.15 -14.09
N GLY A 348 -15.67 -14.96 -13.84
CA GLY A 348 -14.23 -14.72 -13.78
C GLY A 348 -13.54 -14.62 -15.14
N ILE A 349 -14.28 -14.69 -16.23
CA ILE A 349 -13.80 -14.49 -17.60
C ILE A 349 -14.45 -13.23 -18.17
N VAL A 350 -13.66 -12.41 -18.85
CA VAL A 350 -14.13 -11.20 -19.53
C VAL A 350 -14.45 -11.51 -20.98
N TYR A 351 -15.69 -11.25 -21.38
CA TYR A 351 -16.17 -11.40 -22.76
C TYR A 351 -16.26 -10.04 -23.45
N THR A 352 -16.52 -10.02 -24.72
CA THR A 352 -16.61 -8.80 -25.54
C THR A 352 -17.66 -7.83 -24.99
N GLU A 353 -18.84 -8.32 -24.66
CA GLU A 353 -19.95 -7.51 -24.16
C GLU A 353 -19.67 -7.03 -22.73
N SER A 354 -19.11 -7.89 -21.89
CA SER A 354 -18.75 -7.48 -20.53
C SER A 354 -17.64 -6.45 -20.50
N ALA A 355 -16.64 -6.55 -21.39
CA ALA A 355 -15.61 -5.54 -21.54
C ALA A 355 -16.19 -4.16 -21.89
N ARG A 356 -17.11 -4.10 -22.85
CA ARG A 356 -17.79 -2.85 -23.25
C ARG A 356 -18.69 -2.29 -22.16
N LYS A 357 -19.46 -3.16 -21.47
CA LYS A 357 -20.29 -2.76 -20.31
C LYS A 357 -19.44 -2.08 -19.25
N VAL A 358 -18.29 -2.67 -18.90
CA VAL A 358 -17.40 -2.14 -17.87
C VAL A 358 -16.75 -0.85 -18.34
N ALA A 359 -16.28 -0.76 -19.58
CA ALA A 359 -15.70 0.47 -20.12
C ALA A 359 -16.69 1.65 -20.00
N TYR A 360 -17.92 1.46 -20.45
CA TYR A 360 -18.97 2.47 -20.35
C TYR A 360 -19.27 2.85 -18.90
N PHE A 361 -19.30 1.89 -17.98
CA PHE A 361 -19.55 2.15 -16.57
C PHE A 361 -18.41 2.96 -15.94
N ILE A 362 -17.15 2.62 -16.22
CA ILE A 362 -15.98 3.39 -15.76
C ILE A 362 -16.05 4.83 -16.23
N GLU A 363 -16.33 5.07 -17.52
CA GLU A 363 -16.47 6.42 -18.07
C GLU A 363 -17.60 7.21 -17.37
N THR A 364 -18.69 6.51 -17.01
CA THR A 364 -19.80 7.13 -16.28
C THR A 364 -19.40 7.51 -14.87
N MET A 365 -18.73 6.63 -14.13
CA MET A 365 -18.22 6.94 -12.79
C MET A 365 -17.20 8.09 -12.84
N ASN A 366 -16.33 8.09 -13.85
CA ASN A 366 -15.36 9.15 -14.03
C ASN A 366 -16.03 10.53 -14.28
N ARG A 367 -17.10 10.56 -15.09
CA ARG A 367 -17.88 11.81 -15.31
C ARG A 367 -18.62 12.28 -14.06
N HIS A 368 -19.03 11.35 -13.20
CA HIS A 368 -19.71 11.65 -11.93
C HIS A 368 -18.74 11.90 -10.77
N GLU A 369 -17.44 11.90 -11.03
CA GLU A 369 -16.38 12.06 -10.02
C GLU A 369 -16.50 11.03 -8.86
N THR A 370 -17.00 9.83 -9.17
CA THR A 370 -17.26 8.76 -8.19
C THR A 370 -16.10 7.78 -8.16
N PRO A 371 -15.46 7.54 -7.00
CA PRO A 371 -14.42 6.51 -6.83
C PRO A 371 -14.89 5.13 -7.28
N ILE A 372 -13.97 4.29 -7.74
CA ILE A 372 -14.30 2.93 -8.23
C ILE A 372 -13.62 1.87 -7.38
N LEU A 373 -14.42 0.91 -6.89
CA LEU A 373 -13.97 -0.30 -6.22
C LEU A 373 -14.01 -1.48 -7.17
N PHE A 374 -12.83 -2.02 -7.50
CA PHE A 374 -12.67 -3.24 -8.28
C PHE A 374 -12.57 -4.43 -7.34
N ILE A 375 -13.53 -5.36 -7.44
CA ILE A 375 -13.51 -6.65 -6.74
C ILE A 375 -13.04 -7.70 -7.73
N GLN A 376 -11.77 -8.09 -7.58
CA GLN A 376 -11.04 -8.84 -8.59
C GLN A 376 -11.03 -10.35 -8.28
N ASP A 377 -11.62 -11.14 -9.16
CA ASP A 377 -11.45 -12.59 -9.25
C ASP A 377 -11.49 -13.01 -10.72
N VAL A 378 -10.46 -12.62 -11.48
CA VAL A 378 -10.41 -12.73 -12.95
C VAL A 378 -9.35 -13.72 -13.40
N SER A 379 -9.76 -14.67 -14.23
CA SER A 379 -8.87 -15.65 -14.86
C SER A 379 -8.30 -15.17 -16.20
N GLY A 380 -8.92 -14.15 -16.81
CA GLY A 380 -8.48 -13.57 -18.09
C GLY A 380 -9.64 -13.13 -18.97
N PHE A 381 -9.29 -12.75 -20.20
CA PHE A 381 -10.26 -12.56 -21.28
C PHE A 381 -10.57 -13.89 -21.96
N MET A 382 -11.77 -14.01 -22.53
CA MET A 382 -12.15 -15.17 -23.32
C MET A 382 -11.24 -15.32 -24.54
N VAL A 383 -10.90 -16.55 -24.87
CA VAL A 383 -10.04 -16.92 -26.01
C VAL A 383 -10.78 -17.87 -26.95
N GLY A 384 -10.33 -17.96 -28.17
CA GLY A 384 -10.87 -18.86 -29.19
C GLY A 384 -11.54 -18.12 -30.34
N THR A 385 -11.90 -18.87 -31.40
CA THR A 385 -12.39 -18.30 -32.68
C THR A 385 -13.58 -17.38 -32.48
N GLU A 386 -14.56 -17.75 -31.66
CA GLU A 386 -15.76 -16.93 -31.43
C GLU A 386 -15.39 -15.61 -30.69
N ALA A 387 -14.51 -15.66 -29.73
CA ALA A 387 -14.04 -14.47 -29.00
C ALA A 387 -13.29 -13.52 -29.95
N GLU A 388 -12.37 -14.05 -30.78
CA GLU A 388 -11.64 -13.22 -31.74
C GLU A 388 -12.58 -12.61 -32.80
N HIS A 389 -13.53 -13.37 -33.33
CA HIS A 389 -14.51 -12.88 -34.30
C HIS A 389 -15.50 -11.86 -33.68
N SER A 390 -15.76 -11.93 -32.38
CA SER A 390 -16.60 -10.93 -31.69
C SER A 390 -15.89 -9.60 -31.46
N GLY A 391 -14.59 -9.54 -31.72
CA GLY A 391 -13.76 -8.34 -31.50
C GLY A 391 -13.29 -8.15 -30.04
N ILE A 392 -12.99 -9.26 -29.34
CA ILE A 392 -12.55 -9.23 -27.93
C ILE A 392 -11.33 -8.34 -27.70
N ILE A 393 -10.37 -8.31 -28.64
CA ILE A 393 -9.17 -7.47 -28.55
C ILE A 393 -9.57 -5.99 -28.52
N ARG A 394 -10.49 -5.59 -29.39
CA ARG A 394 -10.96 -4.19 -29.45
C ARG A 394 -11.73 -3.81 -28.19
N ALA A 395 -12.65 -4.64 -27.76
CA ALA A 395 -13.42 -4.41 -26.53
C ALA A 395 -12.54 -4.41 -25.27
N GLY A 396 -11.53 -5.28 -25.25
CA GLY A 396 -10.53 -5.30 -24.19
C GLY A 396 -9.70 -4.01 -24.15
N ALA A 397 -9.31 -3.49 -25.32
CA ALA A 397 -8.61 -2.20 -25.41
C ALA A 397 -9.48 -1.04 -24.93
N GLU A 398 -10.77 -1.03 -25.26
CA GLU A 398 -11.74 -0.02 -24.77
C GLU A 398 -11.87 -0.06 -23.24
N PHE A 399 -11.92 -1.26 -22.64
CA PHE A 399 -11.94 -1.43 -21.19
C PHE A 399 -10.65 -0.91 -20.54
N VAL A 400 -9.49 -1.33 -21.07
CA VAL A 400 -8.18 -0.90 -20.55
C VAL A 400 -8.01 0.62 -20.68
N GLU A 401 -8.43 1.21 -21.81
CA GLU A 401 -8.35 2.66 -22.03
C GLU A 401 -9.23 3.42 -21.05
N ALA A 402 -10.49 3.03 -20.88
CA ALA A 402 -11.40 3.65 -19.93
C ALA A 402 -10.83 3.60 -18.49
N MET A 403 -10.29 2.46 -18.08
CA MET A 403 -9.69 2.29 -16.75
C MET A 403 -8.41 3.12 -16.60
N ALA A 404 -7.52 3.13 -17.61
CA ALA A 404 -6.25 3.86 -17.57
C ALA A 404 -6.43 5.38 -17.57
N THR A 405 -7.47 5.89 -18.21
CA THR A 405 -7.76 7.33 -18.34
C THR A 405 -8.69 7.86 -17.25
N ALA A 406 -9.31 6.98 -16.46
CA ALA A 406 -10.11 7.40 -15.32
C ALA A 406 -9.25 8.12 -14.28
N THR A 407 -9.69 9.33 -13.89
CA THR A 407 -9.01 10.21 -12.93
C THR A 407 -9.53 10.08 -11.50
N VAL A 408 -10.67 9.40 -11.33
CA VAL A 408 -11.24 9.11 -10.01
C VAL A 408 -10.40 8.07 -9.25
N PRO A 409 -10.44 8.08 -7.90
CA PRO A 409 -9.77 7.07 -7.10
C PRO A 409 -10.17 5.65 -7.49
N LYS A 410 -9.18 4.76 -7.58
CA LYS A 410 -9.34 3.34 -7.90
C LYS A 410 -8.84 2.49 -6.74
N LEU A 411 -9.74 1.72 -6.15
CA LEU A 411 -9.45 0.76 -5.09
C LEU A 411 -9.61 -0.65 -5.65
N VAL A 412 -8.73 -1.56 -5.31
CA VAL A 412 -8.79 -2.96 -5.78
C VAL A 412 -8.77 -3.90 -4.59
N LEU A 413 -9.68 -4.85 -4.56
CA LEU A 413 -9.65 -6.00 -3.66
C LEU A 413 -9.61 -7.29 -4.47
N THR A 414 -8.49 -8.00 -4.41
CA THR A 414 -8.34 -9.32 -5.01
C THR A 414 -8.87 -10.38 -4.07
N LEU A 415 -9.84 -11.18 -4.54
CA LEU A 415 -10.44 -12.28 -3.77
C LEU A 415 -9.67 -13.60 -3.98
N ASN A 416 -9.53 -14.05 -5.23
CA ASN A 416 -8.78 -15.24 -5.61
C ASN A 416 -7.84 -14.97 -6.78
N HIS A 417 -8.35 -14.91 -8.01
CA HIS A 417 -7.53 -14.84 -9.21
C HIS A 417 -7.28 -13.40 -9.67
N ALA A 418 -6.06 -13.16 -10.07
CA ALA A 418 -5.61 -11.96 -10.73
C ALA A 418 -4.70 -12.36 -11.90
N SER A 419 -5.30 -12.85 -13.00
CA SER A 419 -4.55 -13.53 -14.05
C SER A 419 -4.56 -12.79 -15.39
N GLY A 420 -3.42 -12.83 -16.07
CA GLY A 420 -3.23 -12.36 -17.44
C GLY A 420 -3.64 -10.90 -17.66
N ALA A 421 -4.13 -10.59 -18.86
CA ALA A 421 -4.62 -9.25 -19.21
C ALA A 421 -5.88 -8.85 -18.41
N GLY A 422 -6.62 -9.81 -17.84
CA GLY A 422 -7.72 -9.54 -16.92
C GLY A 422 -7.28 -8.79 -15.67
N TYR A 423 -6.13 -9.16 -15.11
CA TYR A 423 -5.51 -8.42 -14.00
C TYR A 423 -5.24 -6.95 -14.38
N TYR A 424 -4.73 -6.72 -15.59
CA TYR A 424 -4.46 -5.35 -16.04
C TYR A 424 -5.75 -4.54 -16.18
N ALA A 425 -6.77 -5.09 -16.83
CA ALA A 425 -8.04 -4.42 -17.05
C ALA A 425 -8.79 -4.10 -15.75
N MET A 426 -8.66 -4.93 -14.72
CA MET A 426 -9.23 -4.71 -13.38
C MET A 426 -8.33 -3.83 -12.48
N ALA A 427 -7.74 -2.79 -13.05
CA ALA A 427 -6.86 -1.82 -12.39
C ALA A 427 -5.63 -2.46 -11.72
N GLY A 428 -4.90 -3.29 -12.47
CA GLY A 428 -3.63 -3.85 -12.01
C GLY A 428 -2.60 -2.77 -11.67
N GLN A 429 -1.56 -3.14 -10.91
CA GLN A 429 -0.56 -2.22 -10.35
C GLN A 429 0.05 -1.23 -11.36
N GLY A 430 0.26 -1.66 -12.61
CA GLY A 430 0.83 -0.82 -13.66
C GLY A 430 -0.08 0.31 -14.16
N PHE A 431 -1.33 0.37 -13.67
CA PHE A 431 -2.32 1.40 -13.99
C PHE A 431 -2.61 2.34 -12.83
N ASP A 432 -1.70 2.39 -11.88
CA ASP A 432 -1.71 3.32 -10.75
C ASP A 432 -3.03 3.36 -9.95
N PRO A 433 -3.59 2.22 -9.51
CA PRO A 433 -4.67 2.27 -8.53
C PRO A 433 -4.18 2.90 -7.22
N ASP A 434 -5.08 3.53 -6.49
CA ASP A 434 -4.72 4.17 -5.22
C ASP A 434 -4.39 3.15 -4.15
N PHE A 435 -5.15 2.05 -4.07
CA PHE A 435 -4.83 0.92 -3.20
C PHE A 435 -5.17 -0.42 -3.86
N ILE A 436 -4.28 -1.39 -3.68
CA ILE A 436 -4.55 -2.80 -3.99
C ILE A 436 -4.43 -3.59 -2.69
N LEU A 437 -5.53 -4.23 -2.33
CA LEU A 437 -5.64 -5.14 -1.21
C LEU A 437 -5.88 -6.55 -1.74
N SER A 438 -5.51 -7.57 -0.99
CA SER A 438 -5.75 -8.97 -1.34
C SER A 438 -6.22 -9.75 -0.13
N LEU A 439 -7.19 -10.62 -0.31
CA LEU A 439 -7.45 -11.68 0.64
C LEU A 439 -6.28 -12.66 0.64
N PRO A 440 -6.05 -13.42 1.73
CA PRO A 440 -5.01 -14.44 1.79
C PRO A 440 -5.14 -15.54 0.72
N THR A 441 -6.31 -15.68 0.10
CA THR A 441 -6.60 -16.58 -1.01
C THR A 441 -6.13 -16.05 -2.36
N GLY A 442 -5.71 -14.78 -2.46
CA GLY A 442 -5.31 -14.13 -3.70
C GLY A 442 -4.14 -14.83 -4.40
N ARG A 443 -4.25 -14.95 -5.72
CA ARG A 443 -3.28 -15.58 -6.61
C ARG A 443 -3.05 -14.69 -7.82
N MET A 444 -1.80 -14.48 -8.16
CA MET A 444 -1.43 -13.63 -9.30
C MET A 444 -0.51 -14.37 -10.25
N GLY A 445 -0.77 -14.27 -11.54
CA GLY A 445 0.09 -14.84 -12.56
C GLY A 445 -0.37 -14.53 -13.97
N VAL A 446 0.49 -14.81 -14.97
CA VAL A 446 0.11 -14.65 -16.38
C VAL A 446 -0.98 -15.65 -16.75
N MET A 447 -0.83 -16.88 -16.28
CA MET A 447 -1.81 -17.97 -16.40
C MET A 447 -1.59 -18.97 -15.27
N GLU A 448 -2.58 -19.79 -14.99
CA GLU A 448 -2.55 -20.67 -13.84
C GLU A 448 -2.59 -22.16 -14.20
N GLY A 449 -2.01 -22.97 -13.31
CA GLY A 449 -2.18 -24.41 -13.23
C GLY A 449 -1.96 -25.17 -14.53
N GLU A 450 -2.97 -25.94 -14.91
CA GLU A 450 -2.92 -26.82 -16.07
C GLU A 450 -2.73 -26.05 -17.39
N SER A 451 -3.30 -24.86 -17.52
CA SER A 451 -3.11 -23.99 -18.70
C SER A 451 -1.65 -23.59 -18.89
N ALA A 452 -0.95 -23.26 -17.81
CA ALA A 452 0.48 -22.95 -17.84
C ALA A 452 1.31 -24.19 -18.24
N VAL A 453 0.99 -25.35 -17.65
CA VAL A 453 1.65 -26.61 -17.98
C VAL A 453 1.44 -26.97 -19.47
N MET A 454 0.21 -26.84 -19.97
CA MET A 454 -0.09 -27.10 -21.38
C MET A 454 0.62 -26.11 -22.32
N ALA A 455 0.67 -24.84 -21.96
CA ALA A 455 1.38 -23.84 -22.79
C ALA A 455 2.90 -24.11 -22.86
N LEU A 456 3.51 -24.53 -21.75
CA LEU A 456 4.96 -24.73 -21.68
C LEU A 456 5.41 -26.11 -22.16
N PHE A 457 4.61 -27.14 -21.95
CA PHE A 457 5.03 -28.53 -22.10
C PHE A 457 4.18 -29.35 -23.08
N SER A 458 3.26 -28.75 -23.84
CA SER A 458 2.37 -29.46 -24.78
C SER A 458 3.13 -30.41 -25.71
N ALA A 459 4.23 -29.95 -26.31
CA ALA A 459 5.06 -30.79 -27.20
C ALA A 459 5.76 -31.96 -26.48
N GLN A 460 6.06 -31.83 -25.19
CA GLN A 460 6.62 -32.91 -24.40
C GLN A 460 5.53 -33.89 -23.94
N ILE A 461 4.36 -33.40 -23.59
CA ILE A 461 3.18 -34.21 -23.21
C ILE A 461 2.73 -35.05 -24.39
N GLU A 462 2.69 -34.51 -25.62
CA GLU A 462 2.35 -35.25 -26.82
C GLU A 462 3.36 -36.34 -27.18
N ARG A 463 4.64 -36.14 -26.84
CA ARG A 463 5.68 -37.20 -27.04
C ARG A 463 5.62 -38.32 -26.01
N LEU A 464 4.97 -38.10 -24.88
CA LEU A 464 4.81 -39.07 -23.80
C LEU A 464 3.49 -39.86 -23.91
N LYS A 465 2.55 -39.43 -24.77
CA LYS A 465 1.34 -40.16 -25.14
C LYS A 465 1.63 -41.10 -26.29
#